data_129c8e2326d1e82020043752fa1d3843
#
_entry.id   129c8e2326d1e82020043752fa1d3843
#
_cell.length_a   1.000
_cell.length_b   1.000
_cell.length_c   1.000
_cell.angle_alpha   90.00
_cell.angle_beta   90.00
_cell.angle_gamma   90.00
#
_symmetry.space_group_name_H-M   'P 1'
#
loop_
_entity.id
_entity.type
_entity.pdbx_description
1 polymer ?
#
loop_
_entity_poly.entity_id
_entity_poly.type
_entity_poly.pdbx_seq_one_letter_code
_entity_poly.pdbx_strand_id
1 'polypeptide(L)'
;EICACLVGSEMCIRDSFMEEPDFGKGVAQLLSLTREKGSLSAAYKSMGMAASKAWKILKRAEADLGVKLVERRSGGKQGGGSNLTPEGEDILKRYEKFHKEVAEAAKESFLKNFGDLGE
;
A
#
# COMPACT_ATOMS: atom_id res chain seq x y z
N GLU A 1 21.15 -4.15 2.48
CA GLU A 1 21.67 -3.39 1.36
C GLU A 1 20.92 -2.09 1.19
N ILE A 2 21.65 -1.02 1.23
CA ILE A 2 21.02 0.30 1.11
C ILE A 2 20.37 0.49 -0.24
N CYS A 3 21.03 0.03 -1.30
CA CYS A 3 20.47 0.15 -2.65
C CYS A 3 19.18 -0.63 -2.80
N ALA A 4 19.14 -1.83 -2.26
CA ALA A 4 17.93 -2.62 -2.29
C ALA A 4 16.81 -1.92 -1.53
N CYS A 5 17.17 -1.29 -0.42
CA CYS A 5 16.19 -0.54 0.36
C CYS A 5 15.64 0.66 -0.41
N LEU A 6 16.46 1.29 -1.23
CA LEU A 6 16.01 2.44 -2.00
C LEU A 6 15.06 2.04 -3.12
N VAL A 7 15.30 0.89 -3.73
CA VAL A 7 14.46 0.42 -4.83
C VAL A 7 13.13 -0.12 -4.30
N GLY A 8 13.19 -0.90 -3.24
CA GLY A 8 11.99 -1.42 -2.59
C GLY A 8 11.94 -0.97 -1.17
N SER A 9 12.10 0.33 -0.95
CA SER A 9 12.32 0.89 0.37
C SER A 9 11.25 0.51 1.38
N GLU A 10 9.99 0.58 1.00
CA GLU A 10 8.91 0.25 1.93
C GLU A 10 8.92 -1.23 2.28
N MET A 11 9.25 -2.11 1.34
CA MET A 11 9.35 -3.54 1.62
C MET A 11 10.54 -3.85 2.51
N CYS A 12 11.68 -3.22 2.22
CA CYS A 12 12.88 -3.44 3.00
C CYS A 12 12.69 -3.00 4.44
N ILE A 13 12.06 -1.85 4.62
CA ILE A 13 11.78 -1.32 5.96
C ILE A 13 10.81 -2.23 6.69
N ARG A 14 9.78 -2.68 5.99
CA ARG A 14 8.81 -3.58 6.59
C ARG A 14 9.49 -4.87 7.05
N ASP A 15 10.32 -5.45 6.19
CA ASP A 15 11.00 -6.71 6.51
C ASP A 15 11.99 -6.55 7.66
N SER A 16 12.60 -5.37 7.77
CA SER A 16 13.63 -5.15 8.79
C SER A 16 13.06 -4.74 10.13
N PHE A 17 11.96 -4.01 10.14
CA PHE A 17 11.46 -3.41 11.37
C PHE A 17 10.03 -3.77 11.71
N MET A 18 9.28 -4.28 10.75
CA MET A 18 7.86 -4.55 10.93
C MET A 18 7.58 -6.00 10.58
N GLU A 19 7.69 -6.84 11.58
CA GLU A 19 7.37 -8.23 11.39
C GLU A 19 5.90 -8.41 11.07
N GLU A 20 5.11 -7.54 11.64
CA GLU A 20 3.68 -7.49 11.44
C GLU A 20 3.19 -6.08 11.70
N PRO A 21 2.09 -5.67 11.13
CA PRO A 21 1.24 -6.38 10.18
C PRO A 21 1.81 -6.35 8.77
N ASP A 22 1.31 -7.22 7.93
CA ASP A 22 1.75 -7.29 6.55
C ASP A 22 1.00 -6.27 5.72
N PHE A 23 1.54 -5.09 5.65
CA PHE A 23 0.97 -4.02 4.86
C PHE A 23 2.10 -3.35 4.09
N GLY A 24 2.05 -3.41 2.80
CA GLY A 24 3.12 -2.88 1.97
C GLY A 24 2.59 -2.12 0.77
N LYS A 25 3.49 -1.83 -0.14
CA LYS A 25 3.19 -1.04 -1.32
C LYS A 25 2.06 -1.62 -2.16
N GLY A 26 2.04 -2.93 -2.32
CA GLY A 26 1.01 -3.57 -3.13
C GLY A 26 -0.38 -3.38 -2.56
N VAL A 27 -0.51 -3.57 -1.26
CA VAL A 27 -1.79 -3.37 -0.57
C VAL A 27 -2.19 -1.91 -0.63
N ALA A 28 -1.26 -1.01 -0.36
CA ALA A 28 -1.55 0.43 -0.39
C ALA A 28 -2.01 0.87 -1.76
N GLN A 29 -1.35 0.40 -2.81
CA GLN A 29 -1.72 0.74 -4.17
C GLN A 29 -3.10 0.20 -4.52
N LEU A 30 -3.39 -1.03 -4.10
CA LEU A 30 -4.67 -1.64 -4.33
C LEU A 30 -5.79 -0.84 -3.65
N LEU A 31 -5.57 -0.44 -2.40
CA LEU A 31 -6.56 0.36 -1.67
C LEU A 31 -6.74 1.74 -2.30
N SER A 32 -5.65 2.38 -2.68
CA SER A 32 -5.70 3.70 -3.30
C SER A 32 -6.50 3.67 -4.60
N LEU A 33 -6.26 2.67 -5.43
CA LEU A 33 -6.99 2.52 -6.70
C LEU A 33 -8.45 2.14 -6.46
N THR A 34 -8.71 1.35 -5.43
CA THR A 34 -10.10 1.02 -5.07
C THR A 34 -10.85 2.27 -4.67
N ARG A 35 -10.21 3.14 -3.89
CA ARG A 35 -10.82 4.41 -3.49
C ARG A 35 -11.10 5.28 -4.70
N GLU A 36 -10.13 5.39 -5.60
CA GLU A 36 -10.23 6.23 -6.78
C GLU A 36 -11.26 5.74 -7.76
N LYS A 37 -11.26 4.44 -8.03
CA LYS A 37 -12.12 3.86 -9.06
C LYS A 37 -13.46 3.36 -8.54
N GLY A 38 -13.62 3.28 -7.23
CA GLY A 38 -14.86 2.83 -6.63
C GLY A 38 -15.12 1.34 -6.79
N SER A 39 -14.09 0.58 -7.12
CA SER A 39 -14.24 -0.85 -7.36
C SER A 39 -12.91 -1.55 -7.18
N LEU A 40 -12.91 -2.61 -6.37
CA LEU A 40 -11.72 -3.44 -6.19
C LEU A 40 -11.35 -4.13 -7.51
N SER A 41 -12.35 -4.57 -8.25
CA SER A 41 -12.15 -5.20 -9.53
C SER A 41 -11.43 -4.29 -10.52
N ALA A 42 -11.87 -3.05 -10.61
CA ALA A 42 -11.21 -2.08 -11.47
C ALA A 42 -9.78 -1.82 -11.01
N ALA A 43 -9.58 -1.80 -9.70
CA ALA A 43 -8.26 -1.55 -9.12
C ALA A 43 -7.27 -2.65 -9.51
N TYR A 44 -7.61 -3.92 -9.26
CA TYR A 44 -6.63 -4.98 -9.54
C TYR A 44 -6.44 -5.19 -11.04
N LYS A 45 -7.46 -4.94 -11.84
CA LYS A 45 -7.30 -4.99 -13.30
C LYS A 45 -6.34 -3.91 -13.79
N SER A 46 -6.44 -2.73 -13.21
CA SER A 46 -5.54 -1.62 -13.52
C SER A 46 -4.10 -1.96 -13.18
N MET A 47 -3.89 -2.77 -12.16
CA MET A 47 -2.55 -3.19 -11.74
C MET A 47 -2.04 -4.42 -12.50
N GLY A 48 -2.85 -4.96 -13.40
CA GLY A 48 -2.49 -6.18 -14.12
C GLY A 48 -2.47 -7.41 -13.23
N MET A 49 -3.26 -7.40 -12.17
CA MET A 49 -3.25 -8.44 -11.17
C MET A 49 -4.49 -9.33 -11.31
N ALA A 50 -4.31 -10.62 -11.10
CA ALA A 50 -5.44 -11.55 -11.12
C ALA A 50 -6.29 -11.35 -9.88
N ALA A 51 -7.59 -11.61 -10.00
CA ALA A 51 -8.53 -11.45 -8.91
C ALA A 51 -8.11 -12.28 -7.68
N SER A 52 -7.70 -13.52 -7.89
CA SER A 52 -7.32 -14.39 -6.80
C SER A 52 -6.16 -13.85 -6.00
N LYS A 53 -5.18 -13.27 -6.71
CA LYS A 53 -4.01 -12.68 -6.04
C LYS A 53 -4.41 -11.45 -5.24
N ALA A 54 -5.25 -10.61 -5.82
CA ALA A 54 -5.70 -9.40 -5.15
C ALA A 54 -6.45 -9.72 -3.87
N TRP A 55 -7.37 -10.67 -3.94
CA TRP A 55 -8.12 -11.08 -2.75
C TRP A 55 -7.24 -11.71 -1.70
N LYS A 56 -6.24 -12.49 -2.13
CA LYS A 56 -5.32 -13.13 -1.20
C LYS A 56 -4.51 -12.08 -0.43
N ILE A 57 -3.97 -11.11 -1.14
CA ILE A 57 -3.21 -10.02 -0.53
C ILE A 57 -4.07 -9.24 0.45
N LEU A 58 -5.27 -8.90 0.01
CA LEU A 58 -6.18 -8.11 0.82
C LEU A 58 -6.59 -8.86 2.09
N LYS A 59 -6.96 -10.12 1.96
CA LYS A 59 -7.40 -10.91 3.11
C LYS A 59 -6.27 -11.12 4.10
N ARG A 60 -5.06 -11.31 3.61
CA ARG A 60 -3.91 -11.46 4.49
C ARG A 60 -3.67 -10.18 5.28
N ALA A 61 -3.73 -9.03 4.60
CA ALA A 61 -3.54 -7.75 5.27
C ALA A 61 -4.64 -7.51 6.31
N GLU A 62 -5.89 -7.84 5.98
CA GLU A 62 -6.99 -7.70 6.92
C GLU A 62 -6.79 -8.58 8.15
N ALA A 63 -6.31 -9.81 7.94
CA ALA A 63 -6.06 -10.72 9.05
C ALA A 63 -4.94 -10.20 9.94
N ASP A 64 -3.87 -9.72 9.33
CA ASP A 64 -2.71 -9.24 10.08
C ASP A 64 -3.01 -7.96 10.87
N LEU A 65 -3.83 -7.09 10.29
CA LEU A 65 -4.19 -5.84 10.93
C LEU A 65 -5.37 -5.97 11.89
N GLY A 66 -6.14 -7.04 11.73
CA GLY A 66 -7.31 -7.26 12.56
C GLY A 66 -8.49 -6.35 12.26
N VAL A 67 -8.50 -5.74 11.09
CA VAL A 67 -9.60 -4.88 10.67
C VAL A 67 -9.95 -5.16 9.22
N LYS A 68 -11.16 -4.80 8.85
CA LYS A 68 -11.61 -4.93 7.47
C LYS A 68 -11.21 -3.67 6.70
N LEU A 69 -10.60 -3.86 5.55
CA LEU A 69 -10.07 -2.74 4.77
C LEU A 69 -11.02 -2.29 3.66
N VAL A 70 -11.76 -3.23 3.10
CA VAL A 70 -12.64 -2.96 1.96
C VAL A 70 -14.00 -3.59 2.25
N GLU A 71 -15.06 -2.88 1.87
CA GLU A 71 -16.40 -3.42 1.97
C GLU A 71 -17.12 -3.27 0.63
N ARG A 72 -18.02 -4.19 0.35
CA ARG A 72 -18.82 -4.13 -0.86
C ARG A 72 -19.96 -3.17 -0.69
N ARG A 73 -20.22 -2.39 -1.72
CA ARG A 73 -21.45 -1.61 -1.79
C ARG A 73 -22.55 -2.49 -2.32
N SER A 74 -23.74 -2.33 -1.77
CA SER A 74 -24.92 -3.02 -2.27
C SER A 74 -25.13 -2.60 -3.72
N GLY A 75 -25.47 -3.57 -4.57
CA GLY A 75 -25.65 -3.30 -5.96
C GLY A 75 -26.81 -2.36 -6.23
N GLY A 76 -26.63 -1.46 -7.13
CA GLY A 76 -27.68 -0.71 -7.71
C GLY A 76 -27.76 -1.14 -9.17
N LYS A 77 -28.19 -0.25 -10.02
CA LYS A 77 -28.32 -0.54 -11.45
C LYS A 77 -26.98 -0.87 -12.09
N GLN A 78 -25.92 -0.41 -11.53
CA GLN A 78 -24.59 -0.62 -12.10
C GLN A 78 -23.84 -1.72 -11.39
N GLY A 79 -24.53 -2.54 -10.64
CA GLY A 79 -23.91 -3.56 -9.85
C GLY A 79 -23.20 -2.98 -8.65
N GLY A 80 -22.63 -3.84 -7.86
CA GLY A 80 -21.92 -3.41 -6.68
C GLY A 80 -20.53 -2.87 -7.00
N GLY A 81 -20.07 -1.99 -6.19
CA GLY A 81 -18.67 -1.58 -6.20
C GLY A 81 -18.06 -1.94 -4.88
N SER A 82 -16.92 -1.34 -4.60
CA SER A 82 -16.23 -1.53 -3.34
C SER A 82 -15.74 -0.20 -2.85
N ASN A 83 -15.82 -0.02 -1.56
CA ASN A 83 -15.30 1.18 -0.90
C ASN A 83 -14.33 0.76 0.18
N LEU A 84 -13.43 1.65 0.54
CA LEU A 84 -12.64 1.42 1.72
C LEU A 84 -13.51 1.59 2.95
N THR A 85 -13.27 0.77 3.96
CA THR A 85 -13.89 0.99 5.26
C THR A 85 -13.26 2.22 5.90
N PRO A 86 -13.88 2.82 6.93
CA PRO A 86 -13.21 3.89 7.65
C PRO A 86 -11.84 3.48 8.19
N GLU A 87 -11.71 2.23 8.62
CA GLU A 87 -10.44 1.69 9.07
C GLU A 87 -9.44 1.61 7.91
N GLY A 88 -9.93 1.17 6.74
CA GLY A 88 -9.09 1.11 5.55
C GLY A 88 -8.59 2.47 5.12
N GLU A 89 -9.45 3.47 5.18
CA GLU A 89 -9.05 4.84 4.87
C GLU A 89 -7.99 5.34 5.83
N ASP A 90 -8.18 5.09 7.12
CA ASP A 90 -7.23 5.52 8.13
C ASP A 90 -5.87 4.87 7.94
N ILE A 91 -5.87 3.56 7.71
CA ILE A 91 -4.62 2.82 7.51
C ILE A 91 -3.90 3.28 6.26
N LEU A 92 -4.65 3.52 5.18
CA LEU A 92 -4.04 4.02 3.95
C LEU A 92 -3.38 5.37 4.18
N LYS A 93 -4.05 6.28 4.89
CA LYS A 93 -3.47 7.58 5.20
C LYS A 93 -2.21 7.46 6.05
N ARG A 94 -2.24 6.57 7.03
CA ARG A 94 -1.06 6.32 7.87
C ARG A 94 0.10 5.80 7.04
N TYR A 95 -0.19 4.90 6.11
CA TYR A 95 0.85 4.35 5.24
C TYR A 95 1.41 5.43 4.32
N GLU A 96 0.55 6.24 3.73
CA GLU A 96 0.99 7.31 2.84
C GLU A 96 1.91 8.30 3.56
N LYS A 97 1.54 8.65 4.78
CA LYS A 97 2.37 9.53 5.59
C LYS A 97 3.71 8.88 5.95
N PHE A 98 3.66 7.63 6.37
CA PHE A 98 4.85 6.86 6.69
C PHE A 98 5.79 6.79 5.48
N HIS A 99 5.25 6.45 4.32
CA HIS A 99 6.03 6.31 3.10
C HIS A 99 6.69 7.64 2.73
N LYS A 100 5.95 8.71 2.83
CA LYS A 100 6.47 10.05 2.52
C LYS A 100 7.61 10.42 3.45
N GLU A 101 7.41 10.20 4.75
CA GLU A 101 8.42 10.55 5.74
C GLU A 101 9.69 9.74 5.55
N VAL A 102 9.54 8.45 5.26
CA VAL A 102 10.70 7.59 5.03
C VAL A 102 11.42 8.01 3.75
N ALA A 103 10.69 8.32 2.69
CA ALA A 103 11.29 8.72 1.43
C ALA A 103 12.08 10.03 1.60
N GLU A 104 11.53 10.97 2.35
CA GLU A 104 12.21 12.23 2.62
C GLU A 104 13.46 12.03 3.46
N ALA A 105 13.36 11.20 4.48
CA ALA A 105 14.50 10.90 5.33
C ALA A 105 15.60 10.17 4.55
N ALA A 106 15.21 9.24 3.69
CA ALA A 106 16.17 8.51 2.86
C ALA A 106 16.89 9.46 1.91
N LYS A 107 16.15 10.36 1.27
CA LYS A 107 16.73 11.32 0.36
C LYS A 107 17.70 12.25 1.08
N GLU A 108 17.30 12.75 2.23
CA GLU A 108 18.13 13.64 3.03
C GLU A 108 19.41 12.93 3.46
N SER A 109 19.28 11.72 3.95
CA SER A 109 20.44 10.94 4.38
C SER A 109 21.36 10.62 3.19
N PHE A 110 20.79 10.31 2.05
CA PHE A 110 21.57 10.03 0.84
C PHE A 110 22.37 11.27 0.45
N LEU A 111 21.73 12.43 0.39
CA LEU A 111 22.42 13.66 0.02
C LEU A 111 23.50 14.03 1.03
N LYS A 112 23.23 13.79 2.31
CA LYS A 112 24.19 14.07 3.35
C LYS A 112 25.46 13.25 3.20
N ASN A 113 25.30 11.97 2.82
CA ASN A 113 26.43 11.06 2.78
C ASN A 113 27.10 10.93 1.40
N PHE A 114 26.37 11.22 0.34
CA PHE A 114 26.87 11.00 -1.02
C PHE A 114 26.74 12.20 -1.93
N GLY A 115 26.19 13.28 -1.45
CA GLY A 115 25.93 14.45 -2.28
C GLY A 115 27.18 15.06 -2.91
N ASP A 116 28.29 14.97 -2.23
CA ASP A 116 29.56 15.50 -2.73
C ASP A 116 30.16 14.67 -3.87
N LEU A 117 29.73 13.44 -4.01
CA LEU A 117 30.26 12.55 -5.04
C LEU A 117 29.64 12.80 -6.41
N GLY A 118 28.52 13.47 -6.44
CA GLY A 118 27.81 13.72 -7.67
C GLY A 118 28.24 14.96 -8.42
N GLU A 119 29.21 15.68 -7.91
CA GLU A 119 29.65 16.94 -8.52
C GLU A 119 30.85 16.79 -9.43
#